data_1c6e2f88586cddc3f395cc8e04ef26fa
#
_entry.id   1c6e2f88586cddc3f395cc8e04ef26fa
#
_cell.length_a   1.000
_cell.length_b   1.000
_cell.length_c   1.000
_cell.angle_alpha   90.00
_cell.angle_beta   90.00
_cell.angle_gamma   90.00
#
_symmetry.space_group_name_H-M   'P 1'
#
loop_
_entity.id
_entity.type
_entity.pdbx_description
1 polymer ?
#
loop_
_entity_poly.entity_id
_entity_poly.type
_entity_poly.pdbx_seq_one_letter_code
_entity_poly.pdbx_strand_id
1 'polypeptide(L)' 'MNKGFPDRKTVECIRNRYPVGCRVKLHAMEDEQAPPVGTEGTVLGVDDAGHIMVSWDNGSGLNLIVG' A
#
# COMPACT_ATOMS: atom_id res chain seq x y z
N MET A 1 3.20 -7.38 -23.61
CA MET A 1 3.85 -6.68 -22.48
C MET A 1 2.88 -5.74 -21.80
N ASN A 2 2.82 -5.80 -20.50
CA ASN A 2 1.95 -4.92 -19.74
C ASN A 2 2.56 -3.54 -19.62
N LYS A 3 1.83 -2.54 -20.07
CA LYS A 3 2.24 -1.15 -19.89
C LYS A 3 1.24 -0.49 -18.97
N GLY A 4 1.73 0.05 -17.87
CA GLY A 4 0.91 0.77 -16.92
C GLY A 4 0.41 -0.03 -15.73
N PHE A 5 0.45 -1.36 -15.79
CA PHE A 5 0.05 -2.22 -14.67
C PHE A 5 1.11 -3.28 -14.40
N PRO A 6 1.35 -3.64 -13.14
CA PRO A 6 2.15 -4.81 -12.83
C PRO A 6 1.45 -6.07 -13.33
N ASP A 7 2.22 -7.11 -13.63
CA ASP A 7 1.62 -8.37 -14.02
C ASP A 7 1.00 -9.08 -12.80
N ARG A 8 0.25 -10.15 -13.07
CA ARG A 8 -0.44 -10.89 -12.01
C ARG A 8 0.54 -11.43 -10.96
N LYS A 9 1.71 -11.90 -11.37
CA LYS A 9 2.69 -12.43 -10.44
C LYS A 9 3.21 -11.36 -9.50
N THR A 10 3.44 -10.15 -10.00
CA THR A 10 3.87 -9.03 -9.18
C THR A 10 2.80 -8.67 -8.16
N VAL A 11 1.54 -8.60 -8.57
CA VAL A 11 0.43 -8.32 -7.66
C VAL A 11 0.30 -9.40 -6.59
N GLU A 12 0.42 -10.67 -6.98
CA GLU A 12 0.38 -11.78 -6.02
C GLU A 12 1.53 -11.71 -5.02
N CYS A 13 2.73 -11.35 -5.47
CA CYS A 13 3.87 -11.16 -4.58
C CYS A 13 3.59 -10.05 -3.56
N ILE A 14 3.01 -8.95 -4.00
CA ILE A 14 2.65 -7.84 -3.11
C ILE A 14 1.61 -8.30 -2.09
N ARG A 15 0.58 -9.03 -2.55
CA ARG A 15 -0.45 -9.56 -1.65
C ARG A 15 0.11 -10.51 -0.60
N ASN A 16 1.09 -11.33 -0.98
CA ASN A 16 1.74 -12.26 -0.06
C ASN A 16 2.60 -11.54 0.97
N ARG A 17 3.22 -10.43 0.56
CA ARG A 17 4.05 -9.61 1.45
C ARG A 17 3.21 -8.80 2.42
N TYR A 18 2.05 -8.34 1.97
CA TYR A 18 1.17 -7.45 2.73
C TYR A 18 -0.23 -8.05 2.82
N PRO A 19 -0.38 -9.15 3.57
CA PRO A 19 -1.69 -9.78 3.72
C PRO A 19 -2.67 -8.86 4.46
N VAL A 20 -3.95 -9.06 4.20
CA VAL A 20 -5.01 -8.31 4.87
C VAL A 20 -4.86 -8.45 6.38
N GLY A 21 -4.94 -7.33 7.08
CA GLY A 21 -4.81 -7.29 8.53
C GLY A 21 -3.38 -7.08 9.02
N CYS A 22 -2.38 -7.14 8.14
CA CYS A 22 -1.01 -6.91 8.57
C CYS A 22 -0.78 -5.43 8.86
N ARG A 23 0.13 -5.15 9.80
CA ARG A 23 0.47 -3.77 10.20
C ARG A 23 1.62 -3.26 9.36
N VAL A 24 1.52 -2.00 8.97
CA VAL A 24 2.57 -1.32 8.21
C VAL A 24 2.89 0.00 8.90
N LYS A 25 4.08 0.51 8.62
CA LYS A 25 4.52 1.80 9.15
C LYS A 25 5.06 2.64 8.01
N LEU A 26 4.65 3.89 7.97
CA LEU A 26 5.10 4.82 6.93
C LEU A 26 6.51 5.30 7.26
N HIS A 27 7.46 5.03 6.37
CA HIS A 27 8.85 5.49 6.55
C HIS A 27 9.13 6.78 5.78
N ALA A 28 8.58 6.91 4.58
CA ALA A 28 8.75 8.11 3.77
C ALA A 28 7.68 8.14 2.67
N MET A 29 7.15 9.33 2.42
CA MET A 29 6.22 9.54 1.31
C MET A 29 6.28 11.02 0.94
N GLU A 30 6.56 11.31 -0.34
CA GLU A 30 6.65 12.67 -0.85
C GLU A 30 5.29 13.15 -1.34
N ASP A 31 4.34 13.28 -0.45
CA ASP A 31 2.99 13.73 -0.76
C ASP A 31 2.51 14.63 0.37
N GLU A 32 2.00 15.81 0.04
CA GLU A 32 1.50 16.77 1.03
C GLU A 32 0.32 16.22 1.84
N GLN A 33 -0.41 15.27 1.27
CA GLN A 33 -1.55 14.66 1.93
C GLN A 33 -1.19 13.37 2.66
N ALA A 34 0.08 12.96 2.63
CA ALA A 34 0.52 11.74 3.28
C ALA A 34 0.43 11.88 4.80
N PRO A 35 0.17 10.77 5.52
CA PRO A 35 0.30 10.77 6.97
C PRO A 35 1.73 11.12 7.39
N PRO A 36 1.93 11.62 8.61
CA PRO A 36 3.28 11.85 9.12
C PRO A 36 4.11 10.57 9.11
N VAL A 37 5.42 10.72 8.89
CA VAL A 37 6.36 9.60 8.97
C VAL A 37 6.22 8.94 10.35
N GLY A 38 6.19 7.63 10.38
CA GLY A 38 5.99 6.85 11.60
C GLY A 38 4.54 6.49 11.88
N THR A 39 3.59 7.01 11.08
CA THR A 39 2.19 6.61 11.21
C THR A 39 2.04 5.15 10.85
N GLU A 40 1.32 4.41 11.68
CA GLU A 40 1.03 3.00 11.42
C GLU A 40 -0.36 2.83 10.83
N GLY A 41 -0.56 1.72 10.15
CA GLY A 41 -1.83 1.38 9.56
C GLY A 41 -2.01 -0.12 9.42
N THR A 42 -3.19 -0.50 8.98
CA THR A 42 -3.55 -1.90 8.76
C THR A 42 -3.87 -2.10 7.27
N VAL A 43 -3.28 -3.11 6.66
CA VAL A 43 -3.54 -3.43 5.26
C VAL A 43 -4.97 -3.94 5.11
N LEU A 44 -5.73 -3.31 4.23
CA LEU A 44 -7.09 -3.72 3.88
C LEU A 44 -7.09 -4.68 2.69
N GLY A 45 -6.10 -4.58 1.83
CA GLY A 45 -5.97 -5.42 0.66
C GLY A 45 -5.01 -4.81 -0.36
N VAL A 46 -4.87 -5.49 -1.48
CA VAL A 46 -4.09 -5.01 -2.62
C VAL A 46 -4.97 -5.09 -3.85
N ASP A 47 -5.08 -4.00 -4.60
CA ASP A 47 -5.89 -3.98 -5.81
C ASP A 47 -5.16 -4.59 -7.00
N ASP A 48 -5.84 -4.68 -8.14
CA ASP A 48 -5.29 -5.29 -9.36
C ASP A 48 -4.14 -4.48 -9.97
N ALA A 49 -4.02 -3.23 -9.59
CA ALA A 49 -2.91 -2.37 -10.01
C ALA A 49 -1.71 -2.47 -9.09
N GLY A 50 -1.79 -3.27 -8.03
CA GLY A 50 -0.71 -3.43 -7.06
C GLY A 50 -0.65 -2.34 -6.00
N HIS A 51 -1.69 -1.52 -5.87
CA HIS A 51 -1.77 -0.52 -4.83
C HIS A 51 -2.19 -1.18 -3.51
N ILE A 52 -1.47 -0.90 -2.45
CA ILE A 52 -1.78 -1.42 -1.12
C ILE A 52 -2.77 -0.46 -0.46
N MET A 53 -3.97 -0.96 -0.20
CA MET A 53 -5.00 -0.19 0.50
C MET A 53 -4.74 -0.30 2.00
N VAL A 54 -4.60 0.84 2.66
CA VAL A 54 -4.24 0.89 4.08
C VAL A 54 -5.23 1.77 4.84
N SER A 55 -5.67 1.28 5.98
CA SER A 55 -6.40 2.09 6.97
C SER A 55 -5.37 2.64 7.95
N TRP A 56 -5.03 3.91 7.81
CA TRP A 56 -4.06 4.56 8.67
C TRP A 56 -4.68 4.93 10.01
N ASP A 57 -3.92 4.77 11.08
CA ASP A 57 -4.41 5.02 12.44
C ASP A 57 -4.78 6.49 12.67
N ASN A 58 -4.23 7.40 11.87
CA ASN A 58 -4.58 8.81 11.95
C ASN A 58 -5.84 9.19 11.14
N GLY A 59 -6.52 8.20 10.55
CA GLY A 59 -7.72 8.43 9.75
C GLY A 59 -7.48 8.74 8.27
N SER A 60 -6.23 8.79 7.82
CA SER A 60 -5.92 8.98 6.41
C SER A 60 -6.32 7.76 5.59
N GLY A 61 -6.85 7.98 4.39
CA GLY A 61 -7.20 6.91 3.46
C GLY A 61 -6.22 6.77 2.28
N LEU A 62 -5.02 7.31 2.42
CA LEU A 62 -4.05 7.30 1.34
C LEU A 62 -3.49 5.89 1.12
N ASN A 63 -3.53 5.42 -0.13
CA ASN A 63 -3.00 4.10 -0.50
C ASN A 63 -1.50 4.17 -0.76
N LEU A 64 -0.81 3.05 -0.54
CA LEU A 64 0.60 2.92 -0.89
C LEU A 64 0.74 2.38 -2.30
N ILE A 65 1.74 2.89 -3.00
CA ILE A 65 2.11 2.40 -4.33
C ILE A 65 3.49 1.76 -4.20
N VAL A 66 3.60 0.50 -4.62
CA VAL A 66 4.86 -0.23 -4.60
C VAL A 66 5.53 -0.13 -5.96
N GLY A 67 6.77 0.26 -5.96
CA GLY A 67 7.50 0.24 -7.23
C GLY A 67 8.47 1.33 -7.44
#